data_ed676ab5e4930b04d683b989962d958b
#
_entry.id   ed676ab5e4930b04d683b989962d958b
#
_cell.length_a   1.000
_cell.length_b   1.000
_cell.length_c   1.000
_cell.angle_alpha   90.00
_cell.angle_beta   90.00
_cell.angle_gamma   90.00
#
_symmetry.space_group_name_H-M   'P 1'
#
loop_
_entity.id
_entity.type
_entity.pdbx_description
1 polymer ?
#
loop_
_entity_poly.entity_id
_entity_poly.type
_entity_poly.pdbx_seq_one_letter_code
_entity_poly.pdbx_strand_id
1 'polypeptide(L)'
;MKIVKVNELTPIQSGMLFQYMLTNDKSSYMGTEIFELEGNIDADIFRSVLDKISDEYEVFRTNVIYDKIDKPKSVVIDKRTVPFAVHKAVNDNAVKQFTDEINAEQFKKGFDIQRDSLIRLDLVVGENSSVLIFSFHHILMDGYCAA
;
A
#
# COMPACT_ATOMS: atom_id res chain seq x y z
N MET A 1 7.10 -16.15 8.78
CA MET A 1 6.15 -15.81 7.69
C MET A 1 5.77 -17.10 6.98
N LYS A 2 4.52 -17.49 7.06
CA LYS A 2 3.99 -18.76 6.52
C LYS A 2 2.97 -18.43 5.44
N ILE A 3 3.02 -19.10 4.29
CA ILE A 3 1.97 -18.99 3.26
C ILE A 3 0.77 -19.81 3.73
N VAL A 4 -0.41 -19.19 3.74
CA VAL A 4 -1.67 -19.81 4.16
C VAL A 4 -2.63 -20.08 3.00
N LYS A 5 -2.43 -19.36 1.87
CA LYS A 5 -3.26 -19.53 0.68
C LYS A 5 -2.44 -19.24 -0.59
N VAL A 6 -2.72 -19.99 -1.65
CA VAL A 6 -2.10 -19.83 -2.96
C VAL A 6 -3.21 -19.82 -4.01
N ASN A 7 -3.23 -18.80 -4.87
CA ASN A 7 -4.22 -18.65 -5.93
C ASN A 7 -3.53 -18.48 -7.29
N GLU A 8 -4.22 -18.83 -8.37
CA GLU A 8 -3.86 -18.43 -9.72
C GLU A 8 -4.02 -16.91 -9.88
N LEU A 9 -3.20 -16.31 -10.73
CA LEU A 9 -3.43 -14.92 -11.13
C LEU A 9 -4.63 -14.83 -12.08
N THR A 10 -5.41 -13.77 -11.93
CA THR A 10 -6.40 -13.41 -12.93
C THR A 10 -5.70 -12.96 -14.23
N PRO A 11 -6.39 -12.96 -15.39
CA PRO A 11 -5.82 -12.44 -16.63
C PRO A 11 -5.31 -11.00 -16.51
N ILE A 12 -6.02 -10.14 -15.76
CA ILE A 12 -5.63 -8.75 -15.52
C ILE A 12 -4.35 -8.69 -14.67
N GLN A 13 -4.28 -9.45 -13.59
CA GLN A 13 -3.07 -9.54 -12.76
C GLN A 13 -1.87 -10.06 -13.54
N SER A 14 -2.09 -11.04 -14.43
CA SER A 14 -1.03 -11.57 -15.29
C SER A 14 -0.51 -10.52 -16.28
N GLY A 15 -1.40 -9.69 -16.84
CA GLY A 15 -1.02 -8.57 -17.70
C GLY A 15 -0.21 -7.49 -16.94
N MET A 16 -0.64 -7.14 -15.74
CA MET A 16 0.09 -6.19 -14.88
C MET A 16 1.49 -6.74 -14.50
N LEU A 17 1.57 -8.01 -14.13
CA LEU A 17 2.84 -8.66 -13.83
C LEU A 17 3.77 -8.66 -15.04
N PHE A 18 3.26 -8.99 -16.23
CA PHE A 18 4.05 -8.98 -17.45
C PHE A 18 4.66 -7.58 -17.70
N GLN A 19 3.86 -6.53 -17.58
CA GLN A 19 4.32 -5.16 -17.76
C GLN A 19 5.36 -4.75 -16.69
N TYR A 20 5.11 -5.11 -15.42
CA TYR A 20 6.03 -4.88 -14.32
C TYR A 20 7.40 -5.52 -14.58
N MET A 21 7.41 -6.78 -15.05
CA MET A 21 8.65 -7.50 -15.39
C MET A 21 9.37 -6.90 -16.60
N LEU A 22 8.61 -6.43 -17.60
CA LEU A 22 9.15 -5.85 -18.84
C LEU A 22 9.85 -4.51 -18.58
N THR A 23 9.26 -3.65 -17.76
CA THR A 23 9.78 -2.31 -17.49
C THR A 23 10.82 -2.29 -16.38
N ASN A 24 10.79 -3.28 -15.48
CA ASN A 24 11.55 -3.31 -14.23
C ASN A 24 11.34 -2.03 -13.38
N ASP A 25 10.17 -1.41 -13.53
CA ASP A 25 9.79 -0.19 -12.83
C ASP A 25 8.86 -0.53 -11.67
N LYS A 26 9.36 -0.34 -10.45
CA LYS A 26 8.64 -0.62 -9.21
C LYS A 26 7.47 0.33 -8.94
N SER A 27 7.38 1.45 -9.66
CA SER A 27 6.25 2.37 -9.59
C SER A 27 5.12 2.02 -10.57
N SER A 28 5.38 1.09 -11.50
CA SER A 28 4.36 0.61 -12.44
C SER A 28 3.13 0.10 -11.67
N TYR A 29 1.95 0.57 -12.07
CA TYR A 29 0.67 0.23 -11.42
C TYR A 29 0.58 0.58 -9.92
N MET A 30 1.37 1.51 -9.44
CA MET A 30 1.18 2.10 -8.12
C MET A 30 0.02 3.10 -8.17
N GLY A 31 -0.90 2.99 -7.23
CA GLY A 31 -1.96 3.94 -6.96
C GLY A 31 -1.75 4.66 -5.64
N THR A 32 -2.30 5.88 -5.54
CA THR A 32 -2.34 6.63 -4.29
C THR A 32 -3.69 7.32 -4.16
N GLU A 33 -4.32 7.15 -3.01
CA GLU A 33 -5.49 7.91 -2.58
C GLU A 33 -5.09 8.83 -1.44
N ILE A 34 -5.57 10.06 -1.46
CA ILE A 34 -5.27 11.09 -0.47
C ILE A 34 -6.56 11.51 0.20
N PHE A 35 -6.64 11.31 1.51
CA PHE A 35 -7.81 11.63 2.33
C PHE A 35 -7.49 12.78 3.27
N GLU A 36 -8.26 13.87 3.16
CA GLU A 36 -8.25 14.93 4.15
C GLU A 36 -9.08 14.49 5.36
N LEU A 37 -8.50 14.59 6.55
CA LEU A 37 -9.11 14.17 7.80
C LEU A 37 -9.34 15.37 8.71
N GLU A 38 -10.53 15.46 9.28
CA GLU A 38 -10.87 16.48 10.27
C GLU A 38 -10.71 15.95 11.70
N GLY A 39 -10.25 16.80 12.60
CA GLY A 39 -10.08 16.48 14.01
C GLY A 39 -8.73 15.86 14.35
N ASN A 40 -8.58 15.50 15.62
CA ASN A 40 -7.39 14.87 16.15
C ASN A 40 -7.37 13.37 15.83
N ILE A 41 -6.39 12.95 15.07
CA ILE A 41 -6.16 11.54 14.75
C ILE A 41 -5.16 10.95 15.75
N ASP A 42 -5.62 9.99 16.53
CA ASP A 42 -4.76 9.21 17.42
C ASP A 42 -4.04 8.12 16.60
N ALA A 43 -2.74 8.30 16.42
CA ALA A 43 -1.92 7.41 15.61
C ALA A 43 -1.80 6.00 16.18
N ASP A 44 -1.86 5.83 17.50
CA ASP A 44 -1.76 4.53 18.16
C ASP A 44 -3.07 3.74 17.98
N ILE A 45 -4.20 4.43 18.10
CA ILE A 45 -5.52 3.83 17.77
C ILE A 45 -5.56 3.46 16.29
N PHE A 46 -5.12 4.35 15.39
CA PHE A 46 -5.08 4.08 13.96
C PHE A 46 -4.23 2.85 13.64
N ARG A 47 -3.02 2.75 14.23
CA ARG A 47 -2.15 1.59 14.11
C ARG A 47 -2.85 0.30 14.55
N SER A 48 -3.50 0.33 15.71
CA SER A 48 -4.22 -0.82 16.27
C SER A 48 -5.37 -1.30 15.36
N VAL A 49 -6.10 -0.36 14.76
CA VAL A 49 -7.17 -0.66 13.81
C VAL A 49 -6.61 -1.23 12.51
N LEU A 50 -5.52 -0.67 11.98
CA LEU A 50 -4.87 -1.14 10.77
C LEU A 50 -4.34 -2.58 10.92
N ASP A 51 -3.80 -2.93 12.08
CA ASP A 51 -3.35 -4.29 12.36
C ASP A 51 -4.52 -5.28 12.37
N LYS A 52 -5.67 -4.91 12.94
CA LYS A 52 -6.90 -5.72 12.89
C LYS A 52 -7.43 -5.88 11.46
N ILE A 53 -7.44 -4.80 10.68
CA ILE A 53 -7.84 -4.85 9.26
C ILE A 53 -6.91 -5.78 8.49
N SER A 54 -5.60 -5.71 8.72
CA SER A 54 -4.62 -6.61 8.08
C SER A 54 -4.83 -8.07 8.45
N ASP A 55 -5.22 -8.35 9.69
CA ASP A 55 -5.52 -9.72 10.13
C ASP A 55 -6.82 -10.27 9.50
N GLU A 56 -7.83 -9.40 9.29
CA GLU A 56 -9.13 -9.78 8.75
C GLU A 56 -9.13 -9.91 7.23
N TYR A 57 -8.53 -8.94 6.51
CA TYR A 57 -8.59 -8.87 5.06
C TYR A 57 -7.31 -9.39 4.39
N GLU A 58 -7.43 -10.46 3.62
CA GLU A 58 -6.32 -11.13 2.93
C GLU A 58 -5.55 -10.18 2.00
N VAL A 59 -6.20 -9.17 1.41
CA VAL A 59 -5.60 -8.22 0.48
C VAL A 59 -4.38 -7.50 1.08
N PHE A 60 -4.40 -7.21 2.38
CA PHE A 60 -3.28 -6.56 3.09
C PHE A 60 -2.06 -7.50 3.27
N ARG A 61 -2.26 -8.80 3.09
CA ARG A 61 -1.26 -9.85 3.31
C ARG A 61 -0.92 -10.63 2.03
N THR A 62 -1.30 -10.08 0.87
CA THR A 62 -1.14 -10.72 -0.43
C THR A 62 0.10 -10.21 -1.15
N ASN A 63 0.85 -11.14 -1.76
CA ASN A 63 1.96 -10.86 -2.69
C ASN A 63 1.81 -11.68 -3.96
N VAL A 64 2.60 -11.33 -4.98
CA VAL A 64 2.71 -12.12 -6.21
C VAL A 64 4.12 -12.69 -6.30
N ILE A 65 4.21 -14.01 -6.36
CA ILE A 65 5.47 -14.73 -6.54
C ILE A 65 5.56 -15.17 -7.99
N TYR A 66 6.69 -14.91 -8.64
CA TYR A 66 6.93 -15.26 -10.05
C TYR A 66 8.36 -15.75 -10.32
N ASP A 67 9.28 -15.54 -9.37
CA ASP A 67 10.66 -16.01 -9.52
C ASP A 67 10.78 -17.46 -9.07
N LYS A 68 11.53 -18.26 -9.85
CA LYS A 68 11.86 -19.67 -9.56
C LYS A 68 10.66 -20.62 -9.40
N ILE A 69 9.54 -20.29 -10.07
CA ILE A 69 8.36 -21.14 -10.16
C ILE A 69 7.86 -21.20 -11.61
N ASP A 70 7.21 -22.31 -11.99
CA ASP A 70 6.75 -22.54 -13.37
C ASP A 70 5.67 -21.53 -13.80
N LYS A 71 4.78 -21.18 -12.87
CA LYS A 71 3.68 -20.22 -13.13
C LYS A 71 3.55 -19.26 -11.96
N PRO A 72 3.44 -17.95 -12.25
CA PRO A 72 3.21 -16.94 -11.23
C PRO A 72 1.97 -17.25 -10.39
N LYS A 73 2.04 -16.95 -9.08
CA LYS A 73 0.98 -17.18 -8.11
C LYS A 73 0.74 -15.96 -7.23
N SER A 74 -0.51 -15.73 -6.87
CA SER A 74 -0.86 -14.87 -5.76
C SER A 74 -0.81 -15.68 -4.47
N VAL A 75 -0.11 -15.18 -3.45
CA VAL A 75 0.08 -15.86 -2.17
C VAL A 75 -0.39 -14.97 -1.03
N VAL A 76 -1.11 -15.57 -0.08
CA VAL A 76 -1.51 -14.91 1.17
C VAL A 76 -0.63 -15.46 2.29
N ILE A 77 -0.05 -14.57 3.08
CA ILE A 77 0.74 -14.95 4.26
C ILE A 77 -0.11 -14.85 5.54
N ASP A 78 0.31 -15.57 6.56
CA ASP A 78 -0.40 -15.68 7.85
C ASP A 78 -0.55 -14.33 8.57
N LYS A 79 0.50 -13.51 8.59
CA LYS A 79 0.52 -12.18 9.23
C LYS A 79 1.37 -11.19 8.46
N ARG A 80 0.95 -9.93 8.47
CA ARG A 80 1.71 -8.79 7.95
C ARG A 80 1.43 -7.53 8.75
N THR A 81 2.48 -6.90 9.21
CA THR A 81 2.40 -5.53 9.68
C THR A 81 2.44 -4.58 8.48
N VAL A 82 1.34 -3.89 8.23
CA VAL A 82 1.26 -2.89 7.14
C VAL A 82 2.14 -1.69 7.50
N PRO A 83 3.05 -1.24 6.63
CA PRO A 83 3.82 -0.03 6.88
C PRO A 83 2.89 1.16 7.11
N PHE A 84 3.09 1.83 8.25
CA PHE A 84 2.39 3.04 8.64
C PHE A 84 3.37 4.01 9.27
N ALA A 85 3.51 5.19 8.69
CA ALA A 85 4.38 6.24 9.20
C ALA A 85 3.56 7.48 9.56
N VAL A 86 4.00 8.20 10.59
CA VAL A 86 3.39 9.46 11.03
C VAL A 86 4.40 10.58 10.84
N HIS A 87 4.00 11.60 10.10
CA HIS A 87 4.80 12.76 9.75
C HIS A 87 4.18 14.01 10.36
N LYS A 88 4.96 14.80 11.07
CA LYS A 88 4.47 16.04 11.67
C LYS A 88 4.84 17.23 10.78
N ALA A 89 3.84 17.90 10.24
CA ALA A 89 4.02 19.19 9.57
C ALA A 89 4.22 20.31 10.60
N VAL A 90 4.98 21.33 10.22
CA VAL A 90 5.28 22.48 11.11
C VAL A 90 4.01 23.26 11.46
N ASN A 91 3.06 23.33 10.53
CA ASN A 91 1.73 23.96 10.68
C ASN A 91 0.80 23.45 9.56
N ASP A 92 -0.48 23.82 9.60
CA ASP A 92 -1.47 23.40 8.61
C ASP A 92 -1.14 23.84 7.17
N ASN A 93 -0.49 24.99 6.99
CA ASN A 93 -0.08 25.46 5.64
C ASN A 93 1.00 24.57 5.01
N ALA A 94 1.81 23.91 5.82
CA ALA A 94 2.86 22.99 5.36
C ALA A 94 2.34 21.57 5.06
N VAL A 95 1.14 21.22 5.52
CA VAL A 95 0.58 19.87 5.34
C VAL A 95 0.52 19.46 3.88
N LYS A 96 0.03 20.35 3.01
CA LYS A 96 -0.09 20.05 1.59
C LYS A 96 1.27 19.79 0.93
N GLN A 97 2.23 20.71 1.13
CA GLN A 97 3.57 20.55 0.56
C GLN A 97 4.21 19.25 1.06
N PHE A 98 4.10 18.96 2.34
CA PHE A 98 4.67 17.77 2.95
C PHE A 98 4.00 16.47 2.44
N THR A 99 2.69 16.52 2.20
CA THR A 99 1.93 15.44 1.55
C THR A 99 2.44 15.17 0.13
N ASP A 100 2.64 16.22 -0.67
CA ASP A 100 3.14 16.11 -2.03
C ASP A 100 4.57 15.51 -2.06
N GLU A 101 5.44 15.94 -1.15
CA GLU A 101 6.80 15.42 -1.01
C GLU A 101 6.80 13.92 -0.65
N ILE A 102 6.01 13.52 0.36
CA ILE A 102 5.90 12.12 0.78
C ILE A 102 5.32 11.27 -0.35
N ASN A 103 4.27 11.75 -1.01
CA ASN A 103 3.68 11.04 -2.15
C ASN A 103 4.70 10.81 -3.27
N ALA A 104 5.49 11.81 -3.62
CA ALA A 104 6.56 11.69 -4.61
C ALA A 104 7.63 10.68 -4.18
N GLU A 105 8.01 10.65 -2.91
CA GLU A 105 8.94 9.65 -2.36
C GLU A 105 8.37 8.24 -2.44
N GLN A 106 7.09 8.04 -2.14
CA GLN A 106 6.42 6.76 -2.25
C GLN A 106 6.42 6.24 -3.69
N PHE A 107 6.12 7.11 -4.68
CA PHE A 107 6.23 6.76 -6.10
C PHE A 107 7.65 6.39 -6.50
N LYS A 108 8.65 7.15 -6.09
CA LYS A 108 10.06 6.85 -6.36
C LYS A 108 10.50 5.51 -5.78
N LYS A 109 10.00 5.17 -4.60
CA LYS A 109 10.27 3.89 -3.93
C LYS A 109 9.63 2.71 -4.65
N GLY A 110 8.39 2.88 -5.13
CA GLY A 110 7.60 1.84 -5.75
C GLY A 110 7.37 0.63 -4.86
N PHE A 111 7.02 -0.52 -5.46
CA PHE A 111 6.76 -1.78 -4.75
C PHE A 111 7.55 -2.94 -5.35
N ASP A 112 8.25 -3.71 -4.52
CA ASP A 112 8.66 -5.06 -4.87
C ASP A 112 7.49 -6.01 -4.61
N ILE A 113 6.80 -6.42 -5.68
CA ILE A 113 5.55 -7.19 -5.56
C ILE A 113 5.70 -8.57 -4.93
N GLN A 114 6.94 -9.09 -4.84
CA GLN A 114 7.21 -10.36 -4.18
C GLN A 114 7.48 -10.23 -2.68
N ARG A 115 7.98 -9.08 -2.23
CA ARG A 115 8.56 -8.94 -0.88
C ARG A 115 7.88 -7.89 -0.02
N ASP A 116 7.50 -6.74 -0.62
CA ASP A 116 6.95 -5.62 0.12
C ASP A 116 5.51 -5.89 0.57
N SER A 117 5.05 -5.17 1.59
CA SER A 117 3.62 -4.92 1.73
C SER A 117 3.19 -4.08 0.53
N LEU A 118 2.19 -4.56 -0.22
CA LEU A 118 1.69 -3.87 -1.42
C LEU A 118 0.67 -2.78 -1.08
N ILE A 119 0.56 -2.46 0.21
CA ILE A 119 -0.19 -1.35 0.77
C ILE A 119 0.71 -0.66 1.80
N ARG A 120 0.75 0.67 1.77
CA ARG A 120 1.46 1.53 2.73
C ARG A 120 0.60 2.73 3.06
N LEU A 121 0.68 3.19 4.30
CA LEU A 121 -0.03 4.37 4.78
C LEU A 121 0.94 5.36 5.40
N ASP A 122 0.75 6.63 5.06
CA ASP A 122 1.47 7.74 5.66
C ASP A 122 0.45 8.76 6.18
N LEU A 123 0.53 9.12 7.45
CA LEU A 123 -0.32 10.12 8.07
C LEU A 123 0.48 11.40 8.27
N VAL A 124 0.09 12.47 7.59
CA VAL A 124 0.65 13.81 7.79
C VAL A 124 -0.24 14.58 8.75
N VAL A 125 0.32 15.03 9.86
CA VAL A 125 -0.42 15.70 10.94
C VAL A 125 0.03 17.16 11.01
N GLY A 126 -0.91 18.09 10.83
CA GLY A 126 -0.77 19.52 11.13
C GLY A 126 -1.31 19.85 12.53
N GLU A 127 -1.63 21.12 12.76
CA GLU A 127 -2.20 21.60 14.04
C GLU A 127 -3.68 21.25 14.17
N ASN A 128 -4.47 21.47 13.10
CA ASN A 128 -5.93 21.26 13.06
C ASN A 128 -6.37 20.38 11.88
N SER A 129 -5.48 20.05 10.99
CA SER A 129 -5.73 19.25 9.79
C SER A 129 -4.76 18.08 9.71
N SER A 130 -5.23 16.99 9.16
CA SER A 130 -4.40 15.81 8.89
C SER A 130 -4.72 15.25 7.51
N VAL A 131 -3.75 14.60 6.90
CA VAL A 131 -3.91 13.95 5.60
C VAL A 131 -3.41 12.51 5.71
N LEU A 132 -4.22 11.56 5.25
CA LEU A 132 -3.82 10.17 5.10
C LEU A 132 -3.49 9.91 3.63
N ILE A 133 -2.29 9.42 3.38
CA ILE A 133 -1.84 8.95 2.08
C ILE A 133 -1.93 7.42 2.08
N PHE A 134 -2.79 6.86 1.25
CA PHE A 134 -2.97 5.42 1.07
C PHE A 134 -2.34 5.00 -0.25
N SER A 135 -1.17 4.40 -0.18
CA SER A 135 -0.42 3.92 -1.35
C SER A 135 -0.59 2.42 -1.53
N PHE A 136 -0.89 1.98 -2.74
CA PHE A 136 -1.13 0.57 -3.04
C PHE A 136 -0.68 0.19 -4.46
N HIS A 137 -0.53 -1.11 -4.68
CA HIS A 137 -0.28 -1.65 -6.03
C HIS A 137 -1.57 -2.20 -6.62
N HIS A 138 -1.94 -1.77 -7.83
CA HIS A 138 -3.19 -2.15 -8.51
C HIS A 138 -3.33 -3.67 -8.77
N ILE A 139 -2.25 -4.45 -8.64
CA ILE A 139 -2.33 -5.91 -8.73
C ILE A 139 -3.20 -6.53 -7.62
N LEU A 140 -3.40 -5.80 -6.49
CA LEU A 140 -4.26 -6.22 -5.37
C LEU A 140 -5.71 -5.82 -5.57
N MET A 141 -5.95 -4.62 -6.10
CA MET A 141 -7.26 -3.99 -6.17
C MET A 141 -7.34 -3.04 -7.37
N ASP A 142 -8.53 -2.85 -7.88
CA ASP A 142 -8.85 -1.89 -8.93
C ASP A 142 -9.62 -0.69 -8.38
N GLY A 143 -9.96 0.27 -9.24
CA GLY A 143 -10.70 1.46 -8.85
C GLY A 143 -12.10 1.17 -8.28
N TYR A 144 -12.68 0.01 -8.56
CA TYR A 144 -13.96 -0.40 -7.99
C TYR A 144 -13.83 -0.80 -6.51
N CYS A 145 -12.68 -1.33 -6.13
CA CYS A 145 -12.38 -1.68 -4.73
C CYS A 145 -11.99 -0.46 -3.89
N ALA A 146 -11.58 0.65 -4.53
CA ALA A 146 -11.14 1.88 -3.87
C ALA A 146 -12.28 2.91 -3.69
N ALA A 147 -13.47 2.64 -4.25
CA ALA A 147 -14.68 3.45 -4.10
C ALA A 147 -15.54 2.94 -2.91
#